data_b1347d382456517f9fd775e98ed44138
#
_entry.id   b1347d382456517f9fd775e98ed44138
#
_cell.length_a   1.000
_cell.length_b   1.000
_cell.length_c   1.000
_cell.angle_alpha   90.00
_cell.angle_beta   90.00
_cell.angle_gamma   90.00
#
_symmetry.space_group_name_H-M   'P 1'
#
loop_
_entity.id
_entity.type
_entity.pdbx_description
1 polymer ?
#
loop_
_entity_poly.entity_id
_entity_poly.type
_entity_poly.pdbx_seq_one_letter_code
_entity_poly.pdbx_strand_id
1 'polypeptide(L)' 'MKTRTLKVYEGTGVNNRVPRVNLQGKWLQNYGFEIGAYIEVKCNKNMLVITIKETIVKK' A
#
# COMPACT_ATOMS: atom_id res chain seq x y z
N MET A 1 8.24 -9.32 13.78
CA MET A 1 7.78 -8.42 12.71
C MET A 1 8.81 -8.34 11.61
N LYS A 2 8.35 -8.42 10.39
CA LYS A 2 9.25 -8.34 9.26
C LYS A 2 9.22 -6.95 8.66
N THR A 3 10.35 -6.55 8.17
CA THR A 3 10.52 -5.21 7.64
C THR A 3 11.02 -5.31 6.21
N ARG A 4 10.49 -4.44 5.36
CA ARG A 4 10.97 -4.32 4.00
C ARG A 4 11.41 -2.90 3.75
N THR A 5 12.47 -2.77 3.01
CA THR A 5 12.95 -1.45 2.62
C THR A 5 12.57 -1.21 1.18
N LEU A 6 11.81 -0.17 0.97
CA LEU A 6 11.35 0.17 -0.36
C LEU A 6 11.77 1.58 -0.68
N LYS A 7 11.87 1.85 -1.94
CA LYS A 7 12.29 3.15 -2.40
C LYS A 7 11.08 3.92 -2.91
N VAL A 8 11.07 5.21 -2.67
CA VAL A 8 10.06 6.07 -3.25
C VAL A 8 10.49 6.39 -4.66
N TYR A 9 9.65 6.02 -5.62
CA TYR A 9 9.95 6.24 -7.01
C TYR A 9 9.17 7.43 -7.53
N GLU A 10 9.45 7.75 -8.76
CA GLU A 10 8.75 8.82 -9.41
C GLU A 10 7.52 8.25 -10.10
N GLY A 11 6.38 8.81 -9.79
CA GLY A 11 5.15 8.48 -10.50
C GLY A 11 4.82 9.59 -11.46
N THR A 12 3.82 9.36 -12.28
CA THR A 12 3.38 10.37 -13.23
C THR A 12 2.00 10.85 -12.84
N GLY A 13 1.90 12.14 -12.67
CA GLY A 13 0.61 12.79 -12.55
C GLY A 13 0.39 13.61 -13.81
N VAL A 14 -0.74 14.26 -13.85
CA VAL A 14 -1.02 15.15 -14.97
C VAL A 14 -0.14 16.38 -14.81
N ASN A 15 0.79 16.55 -15.73
CA ASN A 15 1.66 17.73 -15.76
C ASN A 15 2.70 17.77 -14.63
N ASN A 16 2.78 16.73 -13.80
CA ASN A 16 3.70 16.77 -12.69
C ASN A 16 4.33 15.42 -12.44
N ARG A 17 5.51 15.48 -11.83
CA ARG A 17 6.14 14.27 -11.31
C ARG A 17 5.83 14.21 -9.83
N VAL A 18 5.34 13.09 -9.38
CA VAL A 18 4.93 12.93 -7.99
C VAL A 18 5.60 11.70 -7.42
N PRO A 19 5.77 11.68 -6.10
CA PRO A 19 6.33 10.50 -5.45
C PRO A 19 5.38 9.32 -5.56
N ARG A 20 5.95 8.14 -5.61
CA ARG A 20 5.16 6.93 -5.73
C ARG A 20 5.78 5.84 -4.89
N VAL A 21 4.95 5.17 -4.10
CA VAL A 21 5.37 4.01 -3.34
C VAL A 21 4.66 2.81 -3.91
N ASN A 22 5.43 1.79 -4.25
CA ASN A 22 4.88 0.61 -4.88
C ASN A 22 4.96 -0.58 -3.93
N LEU A 23 3.80 -1.08 -3.54
CA LEU A 23 3.69 -2.27 -2.71
C LEU A 23 3.09 -3.37 -3.55
N GLN A 24 3.90 -4.34 -3.87
CA GLN A 24 3.45 -5.38 -4.77
C GLN A 24 4.18 -6.67 -4.47
N GLY A 25 3.45 -7.78 -4.50
CA GLY A 25 4.07 -9.05 -4.31
C GLY A 25 3.17 -10.01 -3.55
N LYS A 26 3.50 -11.27 -3.64
CA LYS A 26 2.73 -12.29 -2.94
C LYS A 26 2.83 -12.14 -1.43
N TRP A 27 3.88 -11.50 -0.98
CA TRP A 27 4.08 -11.33 0.45
C TRP A 27 2.93 -10.55 1.09
N LEU A 28 2.23 -9.75 0.31
CA LEU A 28 1.08 -9.02 0.84
C LEU A 28 -0.01 -9.96 1.31
N GLN A 29 -0.19 -11.08 0.61
CA GLN A 29 -1.21 -12.05 0.99
C GLN A 29 -0.92 -12.66 2.35
N ASN A 30 0.36 -12.81 2.66
CA ASN A 30 0.75 -13.41 3.93
C ASN A 30 0.32 -12.57 5.12
N TYR A 31 0.00 -11.32 4.88
CA TYR A 31 -0.39 -10.41 5.94
C TYR A 31 -1.83 -9.94 5.79
N GLY A 32 -2.58 -10.63 4.93
CA GLY A 32 -4.00 -10.36 4.82
C GLY A 32 -4.41 -9.36 3.76
N PHE A 33 -3.45 -8.83 3.03
CA PHE A 33 -3.77 -7.86 1.98
C PHE A 33 -4.05 -8.60 0.69
N GLU A 34 -5.30 -8.93 0.48
CA GLU A 34 -5.70 -9.74 -0.65
C GLU A 34 -6.35 -8.91 -1.73
N ILE A 35 -6.34 -9.46 -2.93
CA ILE A 35 -6.96 -8.77 -4.05
C ILE A 35 -8.43 -8.55 -3.71
N GLY A 36 -8.85 -7.30 -3.89
CA GLY A 36 -10.23 -6.95 -3.61
C GLY A 36 -10.46 -6.34 -2.26
N ALA A 37 -9.47 -6.42 -1.37
CA ALA A 37 -9.62 -5.83 -0.06
C ALA A 37 -9.49 -4.31 -0.14
N TYR A 38 -10.16 -3.64 0.74
CA TYR A 38 -10.02 -2.20 0.87
C TYR A 38 -9.07 -1.90 2.02
N ILE A 39 -8.25 -0.92 1.83
CA ILE A 39 -7.29 -0.54 2.85
C ILE A 39 -7.48 0.90 3.23
N GLU A 40 -6.96 1.24 4.37
CA GLU A 40 -6.98 2.59 4.87
C GLU A 40 -5.55 3.03 5.09
N VAL A 41 -5.22 4.22 4.60
CA VAL A 41 -3.88 4.75 4.75
C VAL A 41 -3.97 5.97 5.64
N LYS A 42 -3.36 5.89 6.80
CA LYS A 42 -3.31 7.02 7.72
C LYS A 42 -1.99 7.72 7.52
N CYS A 43 -2.06 9.02 7.33
CA CYS A 43 -0.91 9.80 6.93
C CYS A 43 -0.44 10.68 8.07
N ASN A 44 0.79 10.49 8.47
CA ASN A 44 1.45 11.36 9.42
C ASN A 44 2.79 11.74 8.83
N LYS A 45 3.41 12.73 9.42
CA LYS A 45 4.70 13.13 8.93
C LYS A 45 5.68 11.98 9.06
N ASN A 46 6.33 11.65 7.96
CA ASN A 46 7.33 10.58 7.90
C ASN A 46 6.78 9.20 8.21
N MET A 47 5.44 9.05 8.20
CA MET A 47 4.87 7.77 8.55
C MET A 47 3.54 7.56 7.85
N LEU A 48 3.41 6.43 7.21
CA LEU A 48 2.13 6.00 6.66
C LEU A 48 1.77 4.68 7.33
N VAL A 49 0.55 4.60 7.84
CA VAL A 49 0.07 3.37 8.44
C VAL A 49 -1.02 2.82 7.55
N ILE A 50 -0.79 1.62 7.05
CA ILE A 50 -1.71 0.98 6.13
C ILE A 50 -2.35 -0.19 6.84
N THR A 51 -3.66 -0.18 6.91
CA THR A 51 -4.40 -1.26 7.54
C THR A 51 -5.51 -1.71 6.62
N ILE A 52 -5.98 -2.91 6.86
CA ILE A 52 -7.11 -3.43 6.09
C ILE A 52 -8.38 -2.86 6.68
N LYS A 53 -9.12 -2.17 5.84
CA LYS A 53 -10.36 -1.60 6.28
C LYS A 53 -11.50 -2.57 6.13
N GLU A 54 -11.49 -3.26 5.02
CA GLU A 54 -12.62 -4.13 4.73
C GLU A 54 -12.19 -5.16 3.71
N THR A 55 -12.56 -6.40 3.96
CA THR A 55 -12.26 -7.46 3.04
C THR A 55 -13.52 -7.81 2.28
N ILE A 56 -13.40 -7.90 0.97
CA ILE A 56 -14.53 -8.31 0.17
C ILE A 56 -14.71 -9.80 0.30
N VAL A 57 -15.88 -10.18 0.77
CA VAL A 57 -16.19 -11.58 0.94
C VAL A 57 -16.91 -12.07 -0.29
N LYS A 58 -16.39 -13.11 -0.88
CA LYS A 58 -17.01 -13.70 -2.06
C LYS A 58 -18.00 -14.74 -1.64
N LYS A 59 -19.09 -14.71 -2.28
CA LYS A 59 -20.12 -15.69 -2.00
C LYS A 59 -20.25 -16.67 -3.12
#